data_b6b6dd399482998d036d0ad526c02fc8
#
_entry.id   b6b6dd399482998d036d0ad526c02fc8
#
_cell.length_a   1.000
_cell.length_b   1.000
_cell.length_c   1.000
_cell.angle_alpha   90.00
_cell.angle_beta   90.00
_cell.angle_gamma   90.00
#
_symmetry.space_group_name_H-M   'P 1'
#
loop_
_entity.id
_entity.type
_entity.pdbx_description
1 polymer ?
#
loop_
_entity_poly.entity_id
_entity_poly.type
_entity_poly.pdbx_seq_one_letter_code
_entity_poly.pdbx_strand_id
1 'polypeptide(L)'
;MKLNNDGTATNQEHYKKAAMQPIEVMQRLFTKEQFLGFLMGNYIKYEMRKDYKNSQEQDENKARQYAYWYTLAKQDIYIEPVKHTVPKEFIFEGLF
;
A
#
# COMPACT_ATOMS: atom_id res chain seq x y z
N MET A 1 9.37 16.49 -3.52
CA MET A 1 9.31 15.79 -4.78
C MET A 1 8.61 16.57 -5.85
N LYS A 2 9.11 16.46 -7.06
CA LYS A 2 8.63 17.32 -8.12
C LYS A 2 7.84 16.62 -9.19
N LEU A 3 7.05 15.67 -8.82
CA LEU A 3 6.29 14.92 -9.79
C LEU A 3 5.36 15.80 -10.62
N ASN A 4 4.93 16.88 -10.03
CA ASN A 4 3.95 17.72 -10.70
C ASN A 4 4.48 19.05 -11.13
N ASN A 5 5.79 19.15 -11.32
CA ASN A 5 6.37 20.42 -11.71
C ASN A 5 7.07 20.31 -13.01
N ASP A 6 7.37 21.42 -13.59
CA ASP A 6 8.16 21.52 -14.77
C ASP A 6 8.06 20.24 -15.54
N GLY A 7 7.98 20.25 -16.70
CA GLY A 7 7.84 19.08 -17.48
C GLY A 7 6.88 18.13 -16.87
N THR A 8 5.96 18.64 -16.16
CA THR A 8 5.00 17.85 -15.41
C THR A 8 4.46 16.68 -16.19
N ALA A 9 3.87 16.94 -17.32
CA ALA A 9 3.27 15.89 -18.12
C ALA A 9 4.30 14.85 -18.48
N THR A 10 5.49 15.28 -18.84
CA THR A 10 6.56 14.38 -19.22
C THR A 10 6.97 13.50 -18.03
N ASN A 11 7.10 14.11 -16.87
CA ASN A 11 7.50 13.37 -15.70
C ASN A 11 6.45 12.34 -15.33
N GLN A 12 5.20 12.73 -15.41
CA GLN A 12 4.11 11.81 -15.09
C GLN A 12 4.04 10.67 -16.10
N GLU A 13 4.27 11.03 -17.35
CA GLU A 13 4.29 10.03 -18.40
C GLU A 13 5.38 9.02 -18.15
N HIS A 14 6.58 9.49 -17.86
CA HIS A 14 7.71 8.62 -17.60
C HIS A 14 7.44 7.77 -16.36
N TYR A 15 6.88 8.37 -15.35
CA TYR A 15 6.56 7.67 -14.12
C TYR A 15 5.63 6.50 -14.38
N LYS A 16 4.59 6.74 -15.19
CA LYS A 16 3.64 5.68 -15.51
C LYS A 16 4.29 4.58 -16.34
N LYS A 17 5.15 4.98 -17.26
CA LYS A 17 5.82 4.00 -18.11
C LYS A 17 6.74 3.11 -17.30
N ALA A 18 7.28 3.65 -16.23
CA ALA A 18 8.14 2.84 -15.36
C ALA A 18 7.32 1.87 -14.51
N ALA A 19 5.99 1.91 -14.65
CA ALA A 19 5.10 1.03 -13.94
C ALA A 19 5.23 1.15 -12.43
N MET A 20 5.66 2.30 -11.96
CA MET A 20 5.75 2.52 -10.53
C MET A 20 4.38 2.82 -9.97
N GLN A 21 4.04 2.16 -8.90
CA GLN A 21 2.78 2.41 -8.22
C GLN A 21 3.00 3.40 -7.07
N PRO A 22 1.93 4.11 -6.67
CA PRO A 22 2.07 5.11 -5.62
C PRO A 22 2.76 4.60 -4.37
N ILE A 23 2.49 3.35 -4.00
CA ILE A 23 3.10 2.80 -2.79
C ILE A 23 4.62 2.72 -2.90
N GLU A 24 5.13 2.49 -4.11
CA GLU A 24 6.57 2.46 -4.30
C GLU A 24 7.18 3.84 -4.14
N VAL A 25 6.49 4.85 -4.63
CA VAL A 25 6.95 6.23 -4.47
C VAL A 25 6.93 6.63 -3.01
N MET A 26 5.87 6.26 -2.32
CA MET A 26 5.73 6.58 -0.91
C MET A 26 6.86 5.99 -0.09
N GLN A 27 7.27 4.76 -0.40
CA GLN A 27 8.38 4.15 0.31
C GLN A 27 9.67 4.96 0.19
N ARG A 28 9.84 5.61 -0.95
CA ARG A 28 11.06 6.37 -1.20
C ARG A 28 11.00 7.76 -0.59
N LEU A 29 9.81 8.29 -0.38
CA LEU A 29 9.65 9.66 0.10
C LEU A 29 9.32 9.75 1.58
N PHE A 30 8.62 8.77 2.10
CA PHE A 30 8.17 8.78 3.49
C PHE A 30 9.27 8.26 4.41
N THR A 31 9.25 8.73 5.65
CA THR A 31 10.03 8.05 6.68
C THR A 31 9.37 6.70 6.91
N LYS A 32 10.11 5.81 7.58
CA LYS A 32 9.55 4.50 7.89
C LYS A 32 8.26 4.64 8.69
N GLU A 33 8.26 5.53 9.67
CA GLU A 33 7.09 5.71 10.52
C GLU A 33 5.90 6.22 9.73
N GLN A 34 6.14 7.16 8.82
CA GLN A 34 5.06 7.67 7.98
C GLN A 34 4.49 6.58 7.10
N PHE A 35 5.37 5.77 6.54
CA PHE A 35 4.93 4.72 5.65
C PHE A 35 4.16 3.65 6.40
N LEU A 36 4.63 3.27 7.58
CA LEU A 36 3.91 2.30 8.40
C LEU A 36 2.53 2.83 8.77
N GLY A 37 2.44 4.14 9.07
CA GLY A 37 1.16 4.75 9.35
C GLY A 37 0.21 4.70 8.18
N PHE A 38 0.73 4.94 6.99
CA PHE A 38 -0.07 4.86 5.77
C PHE A 38 -0.65 3.45 5.59
N LEU A 39 0.19 2.44 5.74
CA LEU A 39 -0.24 1.06 5.57
C LEU A 39 -1.28 0.67 6.62
N MET A 40 -1.01 1.02 7.86
CA MET A 40 -1.92 0.69 8.95
C MET A 40 -3.26 1.42 8.78
N GLY A 41 -3.21 2.68 8.35
CA GLY A 41 -4.43 3.44 8.13
C GLY A 41 -5.32 2.82 7.07
N ASN A 42 -4.70 2.32 6.02
CA ASN A 42 -5.48 1.65 4.98
C ASN A 42 -6.03 0.32 5.46
N TYR A 43 -5.26 -0.41 6.24
CA TYR A 43 -5.76 -1.65 6.84
C TYR A 43 -7.01 -1.37 7.67
N ILE A 44 -6.94 -0.37 8.53
CA ILE A 44 -8.08 -0.02 9.39
C ILE A 44 -9.28 0.36 8.54
N LYS A 45 -9.04 1.17 7.53
CA LYS A 45 -10.14 1.64 6.67
C LYS A 45 -10.89 0.47 6.05
N TYR A 46 -10.16 -0.47 5.48
CA TYR A 46 -10.82 -1.58 4.79
C TYR A 46 -11.38 -2.60 5.76
N GLU A 47 -10.75 -2.78 6.92
CA GLU A 47 -11.31 -3.65 7.94
C GLU A 47 -12.69 -3.14 8.39
N MET A 48 -12.79 -1.84 8.56
CA MET A 48 -14.07 -1.28 9.02
C MET A 48 -15.11 -1.28 7.92
N ARG A 49 -14.70 -1.05 6.68
CA ARG A 49 -15.64 -0.98 5.57
C ARG A 49 -16.26 -2.31 5.22
N LYS A 50 -15.55 -3.39 5.42
CA LYS A 50 -16.04 -4.70 4.99
C LYS A 50 -17.35 -5.07 5.67
N ASP A 51 -17.64 -4.47 6.83
CA ASP A 51 -18.84 -4.78 7.58
C ASP A 51 -20.04 -3.97 7.12
N TYR A 52 -19.84 -2.98 6.26
CA TYR A 52 -20.91 -2.05 5.90
C TYR A 52 -21.11 -1.89 4.41
N LYS A 53 -20.42 -2.67 3.61
CA LYS A 53 -20.48 -2.50 2.17
C LYS A 53 -20.87 -3.79 1.49
N ASN A 54 -21.38 -3.65 0.27
CA ASN A 54 -21.73 -4.82 -0.52
C ASN A 54 -20.50 -5.52 -1.08
N SER A 55 -19.32 -4.92 -0.96
CA SER A 55 -18.09 -5.49 -1.47
C SER A 55 -17.24 -6.05 -0.35
N GLN A 56 -17.88 -6.78 0.55
CA GLN A 56 -17.22 -7.30 1.74
C GLN A 56 -15.95 -8.08 1.43
N GLU A 57 -16.04 -8.99 0.47
CA GLU A 57 -14.87 -9.82 0.14
C GLU A 57 -13.74 -8.96 -0.42
N GLN A 58 -14.07 -8.00 -1.26
CA GLN A 58 -13.07 -7.14 -1.84
C GLN A 58 -12.38 -6.30 -0.78
N ASP A 59 -13.14 -5.74 0.16
CA ASP A 59 -12.57 -4.94 1.23
C ASP A 59 -11.73 -5.79 2.16
N GLU A 60 -12.17 -7.02 2.41
CA GLU A 60 -11.38 -7.94 3.24
C GLU A 60 -10.04 -8.25 2.58
N ASN A 61 -10.06 -8.47 1.28
CA ASN A 61 -8.81 -8.75 0.56
C ASN A 61 -7.88 -7.55 0.58
N LYS A 62 -8.42 -6.34 0.46
CA LYS A 62 -7.59 -5.14 0.54
C LYS A 62 -7.00 -4.98 1.93
N ALA A 63 -7.79 -5.24 2.96
CA ALA A 63 -7.28 -5.16 4.32
C ALA A 63 -6.13 -6.12 4.53
N ARG A 64 -6.29 -7.36 4.04
CA ARG A 64 -5.22 -8.36 4.17
C ARG A 64 -3.96 -7.94 3.42
N GLN A 65 -4.14 -7.35 2.25
CA GLN A 65 -3.00 -6.91 1.47
C GLN A 65 -2.21 -5.83 2.20
N TYR A 66 -2.90 -4.86 2.78
CA TYR A 66 -2.20 -3.80 3.51
C TYR A 66 -1.57 -4.32 4.79
N ALA A 67 -2.22 -5.28 5.46
CA ALA A 67 -1.64 -5.90 6.64
C ALA A 67 -0.35 -6.64 6.29
N TYR A 68 -0.36 -7.35 5.16
CA TYR A 68 0.82 -8.07 4.72
C TYR A 68 1.96 -7.12 4.41
N TRP A 69 1.67 -6.06 3.67
CA TRP A 69 2.69 -5.05 3.38
C TRP A 69 3.22 -4.41 4.66
N TYR A 70 2.34 -4.21 5.64
CA TYR A 70 2.76 -3.66 6.91
C TYR A 70 3.79 -4.57 7.59
N THR A 71 3.55 -5.87 7.60
CA THR A 71 4.51 -6.79 8.22
C THR A 71 5.84 -6.79 7.48
N LEU A 72 5.81 -6.67 6.16
CA LEU A 72 7.06 -6.58 5.40
C LEU A 72 7.80 -5.29 5.72
N ALA A 73 7.09 -4.18 5.74
CA ALA A 73 7.70 -2.89 6.00
C ALA A 73 8.30 -2.84 7.40
N LYS A 74 7.65 -3.47 8.37
CA LYS A 74 8.17 -3.54 9.72
C LYS A 74 9.53 -4.24 9.75
N GLN A 75 9.76 -5.14 8.83
CA GLN A 75 11.01 -5.88 8.74
C GLN A 75 11.99 -5.20 7.78
N ASP A 76 11.68 -3.98 7.35
CA ASP A 76 12.52 -3.22 6.43
C ASP A 76 12.67 -3.90 5.08
N ILE A 77 11.66 -4.65 4.67
CA ILE A 77 11.65 -5.25 3.35
C ILE A 77 10.98 -4.28 2.40
N TYR A 78 11.66 -3.95 1.31
CA TYR A 78 11.10 -3.06 0.30
C TYR A 78 9.92 -3.74 -0.40
N ILE A 79 8.80 -3.07 -0.45
CA ILE A 79 7.58 -3.65 -1.03
C ILE A 79 7.56 -3.47 -2.54
N GLU A 80 7.41 -4.57 -3.25
CA GLU A 80 7.19 -4.59 -4.69
C GLU A 80 5.77 -5.09 -4.88
N PRO A 81 4.84 -4.20 -5.21
CA PRO A 81 3.41 -4.53 -5.12
C PRO A 81 3.00 -5.81 -5.83
N VAL A 82 3.52 -6.03 -7.04
CA VAL A 82 3.13 -7.23 -7.77
C VAL A 82 3.75 -8.48 -7.14
N LYS A 83 5.03 -8.39 -6.79
CA LYS A 83 5.73 -9.51 -6.20
C LYS A 83 5.18 -9.86 -4.83
N HIS A 84 4.79 -8.85 -4.07
CA HIS A 84 4.34 -9.03 -2.70
C HIS A 84 2.83 -8.99 -2.60
N THR A 85 2.16 -9.79 -3.43
CA THR A 85 0.73 -10.01 -3.29
C THR A 85 0.52 -10.89 -2.07
N VAL A 86 -0.49 -10.56 -1.27
CA VAL A 86 -0.70 -11.25 -0.01
C VAL A 86 -0.93 -12.74 -0.27
N PRO A 87 -0.20 -13.63 0.42
CA PRO A 87 -0.41 -15.07 0.26
C PRO A 87 -1.75 -15.49 0.84
N LYS A 88 -2.32 -16.55 0.28
CA LYS A 88 -3.61 -17.02 0.75
C LYS A 88 -3.58 -17.44 2.22
N GLU A 89 -2.46 -17.95 2.66
CA GLU A 89 -2.35 -18.46 4.03
C GLU A 89 -1.92 -17.39 5.03
N PHE A 90 -1.70 -16.16 4.57
CA PHE A 90 -1.28 -15.10 5.48
C PHE A 90 -2.37 -14.79 6.50
N ILE A 91 -1.97 -14.76 7.77
CA ILE A 91 -2.86 -14.39 8.86
C ILE A 91 -2.23 -13.22 9.61
N PHE A 92 -3.01 -12.17 9.81
CA PHE A 92 -2.55 -11.01 10.53
C PHE A 92 -3.24 -10.98 11.88
N GLU A 93 -2.43 -11.03 12.94
CA GLU A 93 -2.99 -11.01 14.30
C GLU A 93 -3.60 -9.67 14.62
N GLY A 94 -3.11 -8.64 13.96
CA GLY A 94 -3.79 -7.38 13.95
C GLY A 94 -3.75 -6.60 15.22
N LEU A 95 -4.49 -5.49 15.18
CA LEU A 95 -4.63 -4.60 16.30
C LEU A 95 -5.97 -4.77 16.99
N PHE A 96 -6.88 -5.45 16.34
CA PHE A 96 -8.24 -5.59 16.85
C PHE A 96 -8.48 -6.94 17.47
#